data_8fd88bca08f85101cbf8ebf4a0b88904
#
_entry.id   8fd88bca08f85101cbf8ebf4a0b88904
#
_cell.length_a   1.000
_cell.length_b   1.000
_cell.length_c   1.000
_cell.angle_alpha   90.00
_cell.angle_beta   90.00
_cell.angle_gamma   90.00
#
_symmetry.space_group_name_H-M   'P 1'
#
loop_
_entity.id
_entity.type
_entity.pdbx_description
1 polymer ?
#
loop_
_entity_poly.entity_id
_entity_poly.type
_entity_poly.pdbx_seq_one_letter_code
_entity_poly.pdbx_strand_id
1 'polypeptide(L)'
;YSTGVQYQYYYGLTTGFFDKYGNHMSVSDIHQGDVVDISGADSDGKAKRIQKSDKVWTNDAVTNFSVDKNNSVLEIGNSSYRLGERTMIFSGSDVIDTDSLTAQDKLAVVGIDKDIVSISVTTGHGTLQLSNTSLFEGSFLQLGDRIFAEITKDMSLDVPEGSYTLAVANNGWGGSTDIEIKRGETTKVNLNDLKGEGPKKSSILFEVDVQGAKIYVDGSEIDYTSPVEITYGKHTLKVTADG
;
A
#
# COMPACT_ATOMS: atom_id res chain seq x y z
N TYR A 1 12.00 -27.68 14.26
CA TYR A 1 11.62 -26.91 15.43
C TYR A 1 12.79 -26.02 15.86
N SER A 2 12.57 -24.72 15.93
CA SER A 2 13.57 -23.82 16.46
C SER A 2 13.76 -24.11 17.95
N THR A 3 14.91 -24.62 18.32
CA THR A 3 15.32 -24.76 19.74
C THR A 3 15.88 -23.44 20.27
N GLY A 4 15.85 -22.37 19.46
CA GLY A 4 16.56 -21.11 19.73
C GLY A 4 18.07 -21.19 19.45
N VAL A 5 18.56 -22.34 18.97
CA VAL A 5 19.97 -22.52 18.59
C VAL A 5 20.11 -22.28 17.10
N GLN A 6 21.03 -21.41 16.71
CA GLN A 6 21.39 -21.21 15.33
C GLN A 6 22.44 -22.23 14.90
N TYR A 7 22.20 -22.87 13.75
CA TYR A 7 23.13 -23.75 13.08
C TYR A 7 23.44 -23.21 11.71
N GLN A 8 24.69 -23.32 11.30
CA GLN A 8 25.09 -22.94 9.95
C GLN A 8 25.46 -24.21 9.19
N TYR A 9 24.83 -24.40 8.03
CA TYR A 9 25.11 -25.46 7.10
C TYR A 9 25.55 -24.89 5.76
N TYR A 10 26.42 -25.60 5.09
CA TYR A 10 26.91 -25.23 3.76
C TYR A 10 26.35 -26.20 2.73
N TYR A 11 26.24 -25.74 1.51
CA TYR A 11 25.90 -26.58 0.37
C TYR A 11 26.94 -26.42 -0.74
N GLY A 12 27.01 -27.37 -1.67
CA GLY A 12 27.92 -27.36 -2.79
C GLY A 12 27.41 -28.18 -3.95
N LEU A 13 28.23 -28.41 -4.95
CA LEU A 13 27.88 -29.13 -6.19
C LEU A 13 27.29 -30.52 -5.97
N THR A 14 27.58 -31.15 -4.83
CA THR A 14 27.09 -32.48 -4.48
C THR A 14 25.90 -32.50 -3.53
N THR A 15 25.38 -31.32 -3.15
CA THR A 15 24.21 -31.22 -2.29
C THR A 15 22.94 -31.37 -3.14
N GLY A 16 22.12 -32.35 -2.81
CA GLY A 16 20.81 -32.54 -3.43
C GLY A 16 19.74 -31.67 -2.73
N PHE A 17 18.93 -30.96 -3.53
CA PHE A 17 17.78 -30.20 -3.07
C PHE A 17 16.49 -30.89 -3.50
N PHE A 18 15.53 -31.00 -2.60
CA PHE A 18 14.31 -31.76 -2.84
C PHE A 18 13.09 -31.02 -2.30
N ASP A 19 11.97 -31.12 -3.02
CA ASP A 19 10.67 -30.71 -2.55
C ASP A 19 10.16 -31.63 -1.42
N LYS A 20 9.00 -31.31 -0.85
CA LYS A 20 8.40 -32.12 0.22
C LYS A 20 8.01 -33.54 -0.18
N TYR A 21 7.94 -33.83 -1.48
CA TYR A 21 7.62 -35.15 -2.03
C TYR A 21 8.89 -35.95 -2.41
N GLY A 22 10.06 -35.34 -2.28
CA GLY A 22 11.34 -35.97 -2.61
C GLY A 22 11.76 -35.82 -4.07
N ASN A 23 11.09 -34.98 -4.87
CA ASN A 23 11.52 -34.67 -6.22
C ASN A 23 12.64 -33.62 -6.18
N HIS A 24 13.55 -33.70 -7.16
CA HIS A 24 14.62 -32.72 -7.29
C HIS A 24 14.08 -31.32 -7.56
N MET A 25 14.67 -30.33 -6.92
CA MET A 25 14.36 -28.92 -7.10
C MET A 25 15.65 -28.09 -7.16
N SER A 26 15.55 -26.83 -7.55
CA SER A 26 16.66 -25.88 -7.52
C SER A 26 16.86 -25.32 -6.10
N VAL A 27 18.08 -24.90 -5.78
CA VAL A 27 18.37 -24.16 -4.55
C VAL A 27 17.58 -22.85 -4.48
N SER A 28 17.30 -22.23 -5.63
CA SER A 28 16.49 -21.01 -5.73
C SER A 28 15.04 -21.17 -5.27
N ASP A 29 14.57 -22.42 -5.16
CA ASP A 29 13.20 -22.72 -4.70
C ASP A 29 13.11 -22.83 -3.17
N ILE A 30 14.25 -22.74 -2.46
CA ILE A 30 14.29 -22.61 -1.00
C ILE A 30 14.30 -21.14 -0.64
N HIS A 31 13.27 -20.73 0.10
CA HIS A 31 13.08 -19.35 0.52
C HIS A 31 13.26 -19.19 2.02
N GLN A 32 13.52 -17.97 2.43
CA GLN A 32 13.54 -17.62 3.85
C GLN A 32 12.20 -17.95 4.49
N GLY A 33 12.26 -18.62 5.66
CA GLY A 33 11.06 -19.08 6.36
C GLY A 33 10.64 -20.50 6.01
N ASP A 34 11.21 -21.13 4.97
CA ASP A 34 10.97 -22.55 4.68
C ASP A 34 11.46 -23.44 5.82
N VAL A 35 10.69 -24.46 6.12
CA VAL A 35 11.10 -25.54 7.02
C VAL A 35 11.70 -26.65 6.19
N VAL A 36 12.95 -27.01 6.49
CA VAL A 36 13.71 -28.03 5.75
C VAL A 36 14.26 -29.10 6.67
N ASP A 37 14.32 -30.31 6.17
CA ASP A 37 15.01 -31.41 6.78
C ASP A 37 16.41 -31.53 6.15
N ILE A 38 17.47 -31.46 6.97
CA ILE A 38 18.86 -31.54 6.55
C ILE A 38 19.42 -32.89 6.97
N SER A 39 20.03 -33.60 6.04
CA SER A 39 20.64 -34.91 6.34
C SER A 39 22.01 -35.10 5.69
N GLY A 40 22.80 -35.95 6.31
CA GLY A 40 24.14 -36.31 5.84
C GLY A 40 25.13 -35.13 5.87
N ALA A 41 25.02 -34.22 6.86
CA ALA A 41 26.05 -33.20 7.07
C ALA A 41 27.38 -33.85 7.46
N ASP A 42 28.47 -33.41 6.83
CA ASP A 42 29.83 -33.83 7.19
C ASP A 42 30.37 -33.03 8.39
N SER A 43 31.61 -33.31 8.79
CA SER A 43 32.26 -32.62 9.92
C SER A 43 32.39 -31.11 9.73
N ASP A 44 32.39 -30.64 8.49
CA ASP A 44 32.52 -29.24 8.12
C ASP A 44 31.15 -28.54 7.99
N GLY A 45 30.06 -29.26 8.30
CA GLY A 45 28.69 -28.73 8.21
C GLY A 45 28.15 -28.70 6.78
N LYS A 46 28.78 -29.40 5.82
CA LYS A 46 28.30 -29.46 4.44
C LYS A 46 27.21 -30.51 4.30
N ALA A 47 26.00 -30.04 4.00
CA ALA A 47 24.83 -30.90 3.82
C ALA A 47 24.91 -31.69 2.51
N LYS A 48 24.55 -32.98 2.55
CA LYS A 48 24.39 -33.83 1.35
C LYS A 48 23.00 -33.73 0.77
N ARG A 49 21.99 -33.57 1.62
CA ARG A 49 20.57 -33.46 1.25
C ARG A 49 19.88 -32.37 2.06
N ILE A 50 19.16 -31.52 1.37
CA ILE A 50 18.23 -30.51 1.93
C ILE A 50 16.89 -30.76 1.28
N GLN A 51 15.87 -31.02 2.07
CA GLN A 51 14.52 -31.31 1.59
C GLN A 51 13.51 -30.43 2.30
N LYS A 52 12.55 -29.85 1.57
CA LYS A 52 11.39 -29.17 2.21
C LYS A 52 10.64 -30.17 3.06
N SER A 53 10.33 -29.80 4.28
CA SER A 53 9.71 -30.72 5.24
C SER A 53 8.26 -31.04 4.82
N ASP A 54 7.88 -32.31 4.91
CA ASP A 54 6.53 -32.78 4.70
C ASP A 54 5.63 -32.65 5.95
N LYS A 55 6.22 -32.21 7.08
CA LYS A 55 5.54 -32.04 8.36
C LYS A 55 4.84 -30.71 8.50
N VAL A 56 4.99 -29.82 7.53
CA VAL A 56 4.43 -28.47 7.56
C VAL A 56 3.41 -28.27 6.43
N TRP A 57 2.43 -27.42 6.71
CA TRP A 57 1.61 -26.82 5.67
C TRP A 57 2.20 -25.46 5.28
N THR A 58 1.95 -25.03 4.06
CA THR A 58 2.36 -23.74 3.51
C THR A 58 1.17 -23.04 2.87
N ASN A 59 1.11 -21.72 2.98
CA ASN A 59 0.20 -20.85 2.25
C ASN A 59 0.98 -19.65 1.74
N ASP A 60 1.27 -19.63 0.45
CA ASP A 60 2.22 -18.69 -0.18
C ASP A 60 1.56 -17.39 -0.67
N ALA A 61 0.26 -17.19 -0.45
CA ALA A 61 -0.47 -16.06 -1.01
C ALA A 61 -1.54 -15.49 -0.05
N VAL A 62 -1.17 -15.29 1.21
CA VAL A 62 -2.07 -14.74 2.21
C VAL A 62 -2.14 -13.23 2.05
N THR A 63 -3.33 -12.70 1.69
CA THR A 63 -3.62 -11.27 1.53
C THR A 63 -4.75 -10.79 2.43
N ASN A 64 -5.52 -11.73 3.00
CA ASN A 64 -6.60 -11.42 3.93
C ASN A 64 -6.27 -12.07 5.28
N PHE A 65 -5.71 -11.28 6.16
CA PHE A 65 -5.30 -11.70 7.50
C PHE A 65 -5.49 -10.57 8.51
N SER A 66 -5.56 -10.95 9.77
CA SER A 66 -5.47 -10.02 10.90
C SER A 66 -4.61 -10.63 12.01
N VAL A 67 -3.97 -9.77 12.80
CA VAL A 67 -3.16 -10.16 13.95
C VAL A 67 -3.85 -9.72 15.22
N ASP A 68 -4.31 -10.68 16.03
CA ASP A 68 -4.73 -10.42 17.41
C ASP A 68 -3.51 -10.50 18.31
N LYS A 69 -2.95 -9.32 18.64
CA LYS A 69 -1.75 -9.19 19.46
C LYS A 69 -1.98 -9.62 20.91
N ASN A 70 -3.20 -9.44 21.43
CA ASN A 70 -3.51 -9.77 22.83
C ASN A 70 -3.54 -11.28 23.04
N ASN A 71 -4.00 -12.03 22.06
CA ASN A 71 -4.11 -13.48 22.12
C ASN A 71 -3.00 -14.21 21.35
N SER A 72 -2.06 -13.47 20.74
CA SER A 72 -0.99 -14.02 19.90
C SER A 72 -1.54 -14.96 18.81
N VAL A 73 -2.51 -14.46 18.05
CA VAL A 73 -3.21 -15.22 17.01
C VAL A 73 -3.07 -14.49 15.66
N LEU A 74 -2.76 -15.26 14.61
CA LEU A 74 -2.92 -14.86 13.23
C LEU A 74 -4.22 -15.46 12.69
N GLU A 75 -5.13 -14.61 12.25
CA GLU A 75 -6.32 -15.03 11.52
C GLU A 75 -6.06 -14.98 10.03
N ILE A 76 -6.37 -16.05 9.31
CA ILE A 76 -6.27 -16.16 7.87
C ILE A 76 -7.63 -16.62 7.35
N GLY A 77 -8.37 -15.73 6.70
CA GLY A 77 -9.75 -16.00 6.32
C GLY A 77 -10.61 -16.34 7.55
N ASN A 78 -11.14 -17.55 7.61
CA ASN A 78 -11.97 -18.01 8.73
C ASN A 78 -11.22 -18.92 9.71
N SER A 79 -9.91 -18.97 9.64
CA SER A 79 -9.09 -19.85 10.48
C SER A 79 -8.14 -19.07 11.36
N SER A 80 -8.07 -19.46 12.64
CA SER A 80 -7.16 -18.89 13.62
C SER A 80 -5.95 -19.80 13.85
N TYR A 81 -4.77 -19.21 13.90
CA TYR A 81 -3.49 -19.88 14.10
C TYR A 81 -2.71 -19.21 15.23
N ARG A 82 -2.00 -19.97 16.03
CA ARG A 82 -1.20 -19.45 17.14
C ARG A 82 0.14 -18.92 16.67
N LEU A 83 0.51 -17.75 17.17
CA LEU A 83 1.84 -17.17 17.06
C LEU A 83 2.59 -17.47 18.36
N GLY A 84 3.54 -18.39 18.30
CA GLY A 84 4.34 -18.76 19.48
C GLY A 84 5.57 -17.86 19.62
N GLU A 85 6.24 -17.90 20.76
CA GLU A 85 7.51 -17.18 21.02
C GLU A 85 8.62 -17.53 20.00
N ARG A 86 8.48 -18.63 19.29
CA ARG A 86 9.44 -19.12 18.30
C ARG A 86 8.99 -18.90 16.87
N THR A 87 7.86 -18.24 16.66
CA THR A 87 7.44 -17.85 15.33
C THR A 87 8.43 -16.83 14.78
N MET A 88 8.98 -17.10 13.61
CA MET A 88 9.90 -16.18 12.93
C MET A 88 9.14 -15.41 11.88
N ILE A 89 9.27 -14.07 11.89
CA ILE A 89 8.64 -13.20 10.90
C ILE A 89 9.74 -12.49 10.13
N PHE A 90 9.71 -12.62 8.82
CA PHE A 90 10.74 -12.08 7.92
C PHE A 90 10.16 -11.04 6.97
N SER A 91 10.89 -9.94 6.77
CA SER A 91 10.61 -8.94 5.75
C SER A 91 11.90 -8.61 5.01
N GLY A 92 12.04 -9.11 3.78
CA GLY A 92 13.33 -9.10 3.10
C GLY A 92 14.37 -9.92 3.87
N SER A 93 15.50 -9.31 4.22
CA SER A 93 16.55 -9.95 5.02
C SER A 93 16.34 -9.84 6.54
N ASP A 94 15.38 -9.03 6.96
CA ASP A 94 15.22 -8.67 8.36
C ASP A 94 14.21 -9.56 9.08
N VAL A 95 14.47 -9.80 10.37
CA VAL A 95 13.50 -10.38 11.29
C VAL A 95 12.74 -9.24 11.92
N ILE A 96 11.42 -9.29 11.82
CA ILE A 96 10.52 -8.24 12.30
C ILE A 96 9.53 -8.79 13.34
N ASP A 97 8.85 -7.88 14.01
CA ASP A 97 7.76 -8.20 14.94
C ASP A 97 6.40 -8.15 14.25
N THR A 98 5.40 -8.74 14.88
CA THR A 98 3.99 -8.69 14.43
C THR A 98 3.46 -7.27 14.29
N ASP A 99 4.02 -6.31 15.03
CA ASP A 99 3.64 -4.89 14.99
C ASP A 99 3.97 -4.22 13.66
N SER A 100 4.93 -4.77 12.94
CA SER A 100 5.35 -4.31 11.63
C SER A 100 4.51 -4.86 10.46
N LEU A 101 3.55 -5.76 10.76
CA LEU A 101 2.64 -6.29 9.74
C LEU A 101 1.41 -5.39 9.59
N THR A 102 1.01 -5.12 8.36
CA THR A 102 -0.22 -4.39 8.03
C THR A 102 -1.10 -5.18 7.09
N ALA A 103 -2.36 -4.78 6.96
CA ALA A 103 -3.31 -5.39 6.02
C ALA A 103 -2.92 -5.21 4.54
N GLN A 104 -1.91 -4.38 4.26
CA GLN A 104 -1.39 -4.14 2.92
C GLN A 104 -0.33 -5.17 2.50
N ASP A 105 0.16 -5.96 3.45
CA ASP A 105 1.18 -6.96 3.20
C ASP A 105 0.61 -8.21 2.53
N LYS A 106 1.45 -8.86 1.75
CA LYS A 106 1.22 -10.22 1.28
C LYS A 106 2.21 -11.16 1.95
N LEU A 107 1.68 -12.25 2.52
CA LEU A 107 2.47 -13.15 3.34
C LEU A 107 2.56 -14.54 2.71
N ALA A 108 3.71 -15.20 2.90
CA ALA A 108 3.86 -16.64 2.86
C ALA A 108 3.94 -17.15 4.31
N VAL A 109 3.10 -18.11 4.65
CA VAL A 109 2.95 -18.61 6.01
C VAL A 109 3.23 -20.11 6.03
N VAL A 110 4.04 -20.53 6.98
CA VAL A 110 4.37 -21.94 7.22
C VAL A 110 3.96 -22.32 8.63
N GLY A 111 3.27 -23.43 8.80
CA GLY A 111 2.82 -23.88 10.10
C GLY A 111 2.76 -25.40 10.25
N ILE A 112 2.57 -25.83 11.49
CA ILE A 112 2.32 -27.21 11.89
C ILE A 112 1.01 -27.22 12.67
N ASP A 113 0.03 -28.00 12.24
CA ASP A 113 -1.30 -28.00 12.83
C ASP A 113 -1.88 -26.57 12.91
N LYS A 114 -2.05 -26.03 14.09
CA LYS A 114 -2.53 -24.66 14.36
C LYS A 114 -1.44 -23.69 14.81
N ASP A 115 -0.18 -24.10 14.78
CA ASP A 115 0.95 -23.27 15.19
C ASP A 115 1.71 -22.72 14.00
N ILE A 116 1.91 -21.42 13.97
CA ILE A 116 2.75 -20.77 12.94
C ILE A 116 4.23 -20.98 13.30
N VAL A 117 4.99 -21.48 12.35
CA VAL A 117 6.45 -21.63 12.44
C VAL A 117 7.15 -20.40 11.90
N SER A 118 6.74 -19.97 10.71
CA SER A 118 7.30 -18.77 10.07
C SER A 118 6.29 -18.00 9.24
N ILE A 119 6.52 -16.70 9.12
CA ILE A 119 5.84 -15.79 8.22
C ILE A 119 6.91 -15.08 7.40
N SER A 120 6.75 -15.02 6.10
CA SER A 120 7.60 -14.22 5.21
C SER A 120 6.74 -13.19 4.48
N VAL A 121 7.09 -11.91 4.61
CA VAL A 121 6.43 -10.82 3.88
C VAL A 121 6.92 -10.84 2.43
N THR A 122 6.11 -11.37 1.52
CA THR A 122 6.43 -11.52 0.10
C THR A 122 6.23 -10.22 -0.68
N THR A 123 5.23 -9.42 -0.30
CA THR A 123 5.06 -8.03 -0.70
C THR A 123 4.86 -7.22 0.56
N GLY A 124 5.73 -6.28 0.82
CA GLY A 124 5.65 -5.41 1.98
C GLY A 124 4.90 -4.12 1.65
N HIS A 125 4.86 -3.22 2.60
CA HIS A 125 4.27 -1.89 2.45
C HIS A 125 5.32 -0.80 2.71
N GLY A 126 5.03 0.39 2.23
CA GLY A 126 5.64 1.64 2.63
C GLY A 126 4.55 2.66 2.96
N THR A 127 4.94 3.81 3.45
CA THR A 127 4.02 4.88 3.82
C THR A 127 4.00 5.96 2.74
N LEU A 128 2.83 6.28 2.18
CA LEU A 128 2.62 7.47 1.38
C LEU A 128 2.19 8.61 2.29
N GLN A 129 2.95 9.72 2.29
CA GLN A 129 2.63 10.93 3.03
C GLN A 129 2.32 12.07 2.08
N LEU A 130 1.13 12.67 2.20
CA LEU A 130 0.71 13.82 1.41
C LEU A 130 0.92 15.11 2.20
N SER A 131 1.34 16.16 1.50
CA SER A 131 1.46 17.51 2.05
C SER A 131 0.69 18.51 1.19
N ASN A 132 0.33 19.67 1.77
CA ASN A 132 -0.45 20.72 1.11
C ASN A 132 -1.79 20.22 0.56
N THR A 133 -2.50 19.45 1.38
CA THR A 133 -3.76 18.75 1.03
C THR A 133 -4.96 19.67 0.87
N SER A 134 -4.96 20.89 1.41
CA SER A 134 -6.12 21.75 1.60
C SER A 134 -6.98 22.00 0.35
N LEU A 135 -6.36 22.06 -0.84
CA LEU A 135 -7.09 22.20 -2.10
C LEU A 135 -7.90 20.95 -2.47
N PHE A 136 -7.47 19.80 -2.01
CA PHE A 136 -7.99 18.47 -2.37
C PHE A 136 -8.71 17.76 -1.22
N GLU A 137 -8.78 18.35 -0.01
CA GLU A 137 -9.50 17.77 1.12
C GLU A 137 -10.96 17.46 0.77
N GLY A 138 -11.41 16.25 1.12
CA GLY A 138 -12.74 15.74 0.79
C GLY A 138 -12.89 15.21 -0.64
N SER A 139 -11.88 15.37 -1.50
CA SER A 139 -11.80 14.66 -2.78
C SER A 139 -11.05 13.33 -2.64
N PHE A 140 -10.93 12.59 -3.74
CA PHE A 140 -10.30 11.27 -3.71
C PHE A 140 -8.92 11.28 -4.37
N LEU A 141 -7.98 10.62 -3.68
CA LEU A 141 -6.72 10.15 -4.23
C LEU A 141 -6.96 8.83 -4.96
N GLN A 142 -6.40 8.70 -6.16
CA GLN A 142 -6.30 7.44 -6.87
C GLN A 142 -4.84 7.02 -6.99
N LEU A 143 -4.54 5.76 -6.63
CA LEU A 143 -3.23 5.12 -6.83
C LEU A 143 -3.41 3.91 -7.76
N GLY A 144 -2.90 4.02 -8.97
CA GLY A 144 -3.15 3.04 -10.02
C GLY A 144 -4.65 2.80 -10.21
N ASP A 145 -5.02 1.52 -10.44
CA ASP A 145 -6.41 1.17 -10.77
C ASP A 145 -7.24 0.68 -9.58
N ARG A 146 -6.63 0.53 -8.39
CA ARG A 146 -7.23 -0.24 -7.29
C ARG A 146 -7.34 0.47 -5.97
N ILE A 147 -6.54 1.49 -5.71
CA ILE A 147 -6.51 2.17 -4.42
C ILE A 147 -7.16 3.54 -4.58
N PHE A 148 -8.25 3.74 -3.85
CA PHE A 148 -8.96 5.00 -3.75
C PHE A 148 -9.11 5.35 -2.28
N ALA A 149 -8.69 6.57 -1.91
CA ALA A 149 -8.79 7.04 -0.55
C ALA A 149 -9.23 8.51 -0.54
N GLU A 150 -10.09 8.88 0.40
CA GLU A 150 -10.47 10.28 0.61
C GLU A 150 -9.28 11.05 1.18
N ILE A 151 -8.99 12.20 0.59
CA ILE A 151 -7.89 13.06 1.02
C ILE A 151 -8.30 13.80 2.27
N THR A 152 -7.54 13.59 3.33
CA THR A 152 -7.67 14.28 4.61
C THR A 152 -6.47 15.18 4.87
N LYS A 153 -6.60 16.04 5.87
CA LYS A 153 -5.47 16.89 6.32
C LYS A 153 -4.29 16.01 6.76
N ASP A 154 -3.10 16.36 6.29
CA ASP A 154 -1.85 15.68 6.66
C ASP A 154 -1.92 14.15 6.49
N MET A 155 -2.54 13.72 5.38
CA MET A 155 -2.82 12.31 5.09
C MET A 155 -1.56 11.46 5.04
N SER A 156 -1.60 10.35 5.76
CA SER A 156 -0.60 9.28 5.74
C SER A 156 -1.31 7.94 5.52
N LEU A 157 -0.82 7.14 4.57
CA LEU A 157 -1.47 5.91 4.13
C LEU A 157 -0.42 4.83 3.90
N ASP A 158 -0.64 3.64 4.47
CA ASP A 158 0.17 2.46 4.14
C ASP A 158 -0.29 1.89 2.79
N VAL A 159 0.68 1.68 1.92
CA VAL A 159 0.48 1.24 0.53
C VAL A 159 1.43 0.08 0.24
N PRO A 160 0.98 -0.99 -0.43
CA PRO A 160 1.89 -2.04 -0.88
C PRO A 160 3.07 -1.49 -1.66
N GLU A 161 4.24 -2.08 -1.50
CA GLU A 161 5.41 -1.71 -2.31
C GLU A 161 5.14 -1.91 -3.79
N GLY A 162 5.62 -0.99 -4.62
CA GLY A 162 5.42 -1.02 -6.07
C GLY A 162 5.45 0.36 -6.71
N SER A 163 5.26 0.38 -8.03
CA SER A 163 5.15 1.61 -8.81
C SER A 163 3.69 1.94 -9.06
N TYR A 164 3.32 3.19 -8.85
CA TYR A 164 1.95 3.68 -8.99
C TYR A 164 1.91 5.02 -9.70
N THR A 165 0.89 5.24 -10.50
CA THR A 165 0.49 6.58 -10.90
C THR A 165 -0.47 7.12 -9.84
N LEU A 166 -0.06 8.17 -9.14
CA LEU A 166 -0.89 8.91 -8.20
C LEU A 166 -1.63 10.00 -8.95
N ALA A 167 -2.95 10.07 -8.81
CA ALA A 167 -3.79 11.09 -9.40
C ALA A 167 -4.72 11.72 -8.37
N VAL A 168 -4.92 13.03 -8.48
CA VAL A 168 -5.85 13.80 -7.65
C VAL A 168 -6.63 14.76 -8.52
N ALA A 169 -7.89 15.01 -8.17
CA ALA A 169 -8.74 15.98 -8.86
C ALA A 169 -9.75 16.59 -7.90
N ASN A 170 -9.93 17.91 -7.98
CA ASN A 170 -10.97 18.65 -7.27
C ASN A 170 -11.37 19.93 -8.03
N ASN A 171 -12.63 20.03 -8.45
CA ASN A 171 -13.22 21.25 -9.03
C ASN A 171 -12.37 21.90 -10.15
N GLY A 172 -11.86 21.08 -11.08
CA GLY A 172 -11.05 21.55 -12.21
C GLY A 172 -9.56 21.74 -11.89
N TRP A 173 -9.15 21.56 -10.66
CA TRP A 173 -7.76 21.40 -10.24
C TRP A 173 -7.40 19.94 -10.23
N GLY A 174 -6.17 19.59 -10.54
CA GLY A 174 -5.70 18.22 -10.46
C GLY A 174 -4.55 17.90 -11.41
N GLY A 175 -3.99 16.72 -11.19
CA GLY A 175 -2.88 16.20 -11.97
C GLY A 175 -2.52 14.82 -11.51
N SER A 176 -1.48 14.27 -12.11
CA SER A 176 -0.94 12.96 -11.76
C SER A 176 0.58 12.96 -11.78
N THR A 177 1.17 12.05 -11.04
CA THR A 177 2.61 11.78 -11.03
C THR A 177 2.87 10.31 -10.78
N ASP A 178 3.95 9.79 -11.32
CA ASP A 178 4.41 8.45 -11.01
C ASP A 178 5.23 8.46 -9.73
N ILE A 179 4.96 7.52 -8.86
CA ILE A 179 5.65 7.33 -7.59
C ILE A 179 6.08 5.89 -7.42
N GLU A 180 7.12 5.67 -6.64
CA GLU A 180 7.56 4.37 -6.18
C GLU A 180 7.37 4.25 -4.68
N ILE A 181 6.66 3.24 -4.24
CA ILE A 181 6.52 2.88 -2.83
C ILE A 181 7.53 1.78 -2.54
N LYS A 182 8.44 2.02 -1.61
CA LYS A 182 9.44 1.05 -1.17
C LYS A 182 9.11 0.55 0.22
N ARG A 183 9.39 -0.72 0.43
CA ARG A 183 9.16 -1.40 1.70
C ARG A 183 9.82 -0.66 2.87
N GLY A 184 9.01 -0.35 3.89
CA GLY A 184 9.48 0.32 5.11
C GLY A 184 9.91 1.78 4.94
N GLU A 185 9.77 2.38 3.73
CA GLU A 185 10.12 3.76 3.48
C GLU A 185 8.89 4.67 3.41
N THR A 186 9.12 5.97 3.62
CA THR A 186 8.09 7.00 3.45
C THR A 186 8.30 7.74 2.13
N THR A 187 7.32 7.59 1.23
CA THR A 187 7.24 8.37 -0.01
C THR A 187 6.41 9.64 0.24
N LYS A 188 6.99 10.81 -0.02
CA LYS A 188 6.34 12.12 0.21
C LYS A 188 5.89 12.72 -1.10
N VAL A 189 4.64 13.18 -1.16
CA VAL A 189 4.07 13.87 -2.32
C VAL A 189 3.48 15.21 -1.88
N ASN A 190 3.88 16.27 -2.56
CA ASN A 190 3.34 17.60 -2.36
C ASN A 190 2.23 17.85 -3.38
N LEU A 191 0.98 17.95 -2.92
CA LEU A 191 -0.17 18.13 -3.82
C LEU A 191 -0.21 19.48 -4.53
N ASN A 192 0.52 20.49 -4.07
CA ASN A 192 0.66 21.74 -4.81
C ASN A 192 1.32 21.54 -6.19
N ASP A 193 2.17 20.53 -6.32
CA ASP A 193 2.85 20.21 -7.58
C ASP A 193 1.90 19.55 -8.59
N LEU A 194 0.74 19.07 -8.13
CA LEU A 194 -0.27 18.36 -8.91
C LEU A 194 -1.53 19.19 -9.18
N LYS A 195 -1.58 20.45 -8.74
CA LYS A 195 -2.81 21.25 -8.89
C LYS A 195 -3.14 21.63 -10.33
N GLY A 196 -2.16 21.59 -11.25
CA GLY A 196 -2.36 22.00 -12.64
C GLY A 196 -2.69 23.49 -12.78
N GLU A 197 -3.29 23.84 -13.92
CA GLU A 197 -3.66 25.24 -14.23
C GLU A 197 -4.99 25.67 -13.58
N GLY A 198 -5.73 24.71 -13.02
CA GLY A 198 -7.04 24.92 -12.44
C GLY A 198 -8.17 25.07 -13.47
N PRO A 199 -9.38 25.44 -13.00
CA PRO A 199 -10.54 25.54 -13.87
C PRO A 199 -10.36 26.64 -14.92
N LYS A 200 -10.67 26.35 -16.17
CA LYS A 200 -10.66 27.34 -17.25
C LYS A 200 -11.65 28.43 -16.96
N LYS A 201 -11.27 29.68 -17.26
CA LYS A 201 -12.10 30.87 -17.07
C LYS A 201 -12.27 31.61 -18.37
N SER A 202 -13.33 32.41 -18.46
CA SER A 202 -13.57 33.36 -19.53
C SER A 202 -14.02 34.70 -18.94
N SER A 203 -13.65 35.79 -19.60
CA SER A 203 -14.17 37.11 -19.26
C SER A 203 -15.50 37.31 -19.94
N ILE A 204 -16.52 37.73 -19.17
CA ILE A 204 -17.84 38.07 -19.63
C ILE A 204 -18.10 39.56 -19.35
N LEU A 205 -18.55 40.28 -20.36
CA LEU A 205 -19.04 41.65 -20.23
C LEU A 205 -20.55 41.62 -20.17
N PHE A 206 -21.13 42.26 -19.16
CA PHE A 206 -22.56 42.40 -19.00
C PHE A 206 -23.01 43.80 -19.46
N GLU A 207 -23.94 43.86 -20.41
CA GLU A 207 -24.62 45.10 -20.80
C GLU A 207 -25.99 45.15 -20.14
N VAL A 208 -26.24 46.19 -19.33
CA VAL A 208 -27.45 46.31 -18.54
C VAL A 208 -28.01 47.72 -18.73
N ASP A 209 -29.21 47.82 -19.33
CA ASP A 209 -29.88 49.09 -19.65
C ASP A 209 -30.70 49.67 -18.50
N VAL A 210 -30.77 48.95 -17.37
CA VAL A 210 -31.57 49.35 -16.20
C VAL A 210 -30.67 49.98 -15.15
N GLN A 211 -30.95 51.24 -14.83
CA GLN A 211 -30.21 51.99 -13.81
C GLN A 211 -30.44 51.38 -12.42
N GLY A 212 -29.36 51.18 -11.66
CA GLY A 212 -29.41 50.60 -10.31
C GLY A 212 -29.58 49.06 -10.27
N ALA A 213 -29.50 48.40 -11.42
CA ALA A 213 -29.55 46.94 -11.44
C ALA A 213 -28.35 46.31 -10.69
N LYS A 214 -28.62 45.19 -10.03
CA LYS A 214 -27.60 44.35 -9.40
C LYS A 214 -27.58 42.99 -10.08
N ILE A 215 -26.41 42.53 -10.38
CA ILE A 215 -26.18 41.20 -10.99
C ILE A 215 -25.53 40.27 -9.97
N TYR A 216 -26.05 39.06 -9.90
CA TYR A 216 -25.52 37.99 -9.08
C TYR A 216 -25.17 36.80 -9.97
N VAL A 217 -23.97 36.28 -9.81
CA VAL A 217 -23.53 35.01 -10.42
C VAL A 217 -23.35 34.00 -9.29
N ASP A 218 -24.03 32.88 -9.36
CA ASP A 218 -24.02 31.80 -8.35
C ASP A 218 -24.31 32.32 -6.92
N GLY A 219 -25.16 33.31 -6.83
CA GLY A 219 -25.57 33.93 -5.57
C GLY A 219 -24.68 35.06 -5.04
N SER A 220 -23.53 35.31 -5.67
CA SER A 220 -22.62 36.40 -5.30
C SER A 220 -22.86 37.64 -6.16
N GLU A 221 -23.01 38.83 -5.55
CA GLU A 221 -23.09 40.09 -6.27
C GLU A 221 -21.76 40.38 -6.97
N ILE A 222 -21.82 40.81 -8.23
CA ILE A 222 -20.65 41.10 -9.05
C ILE A 222 -20.65 42.57 -9.46
N ASP A 223 -19.43 43.13 -9.63
CA ASP A 223 -19.25 44.42 -10.30
C ASP A 223 -19.22 44.19 -11.82
N TYR A 224 -20.31 44.53 -12.50
CA TYR A 224 -20.46 44.35 -13.94
C TYR A 224 -20.00 45.54 -14.78
N THR A 225 -19.47 46.60 -14.15
CA THR A 225 -18.93 47.75 -14.86
C THR A 225 -17.63 47.45 -15.62
N SER A 226 -17.02 46.34 -15.31
CA SER A 226 -15.84 45.80 -15.98
C SER A 226 -16.04 44.30 -16.32
N PRO A 227 -15.25 43.75 -17.25
CA PRO A 227 -15.31 42.32 -17.56
C PRO A 227 -15.11 41.46 -16.30
N VAL A 228 -16.03 40.51 -16.09
CA VAL A 228 -16.02 39.59 -14.93
C VAL A 228 -15.48 38.24 -15.35
N GLU A 229 -14.48 37.71 -14.65
CA GLU A 229 -13.98 36.37 -14.87
C GLU A 229 -14.91 35.32 -14.27
N ILE A 230 -15.40 34.41 -15.11
CA ILE A 230 -16.27 33.29 -14.70
C ILE A 230 -15.64 31.98 -15.21
N THR A 231 -15.67 30.94 -14.38
CA THR A 231 -15.22 29.60 -14.78
C THR A 231 -16.11 29.03 -15.89
N TYR A 232 -15.57 28.13 -16.71
CA TYR A 232 -16.40 27.40 -17.69
C TYR A 232 -17.37 26.49 -16.94
N GLY A 233 -18.61 26.45 -17.40
CA GLY A 233 -19.62 25.59 -16.82
C GLY A 233 -21.02 26.19 -16.88
N LYS A 234 -21.91 25.60 -16.09
CA LYS A 234 -23.29 26.10 -15.91
C LYS A 234 -23.33 27.00 -14.67
N HIS A 235 -23.75 28.23 -14.84
CA HIS A 235 -23.86 29.22 -13.80
C HIS A 235 -25.31 29.71 -13.67
N THR A 236 -25.69 30.16 -12.46
CA THR A 236 -26.97 30.78 -12.21
C THR A 236 -26.79 32.28 -12.22
N LEU A 237 -27.46 32.97 -13.17
CA LEU A 237 -27.51 34.42 -13.26
C LEU A 237 -28.80 34.92 -12.64
N LYS A 238 -28.69 35.85 -11.69
CA LYS A 238 -29.84 36.60 -11.13
C LYS A 238 -29.60 38.09 -11.31
N VAL A 239 -30.59 38.77 -11.87
CA VAL A 239 -30.60 40.23 -12.00
C VAL A 239 -31.75 40.80 -11.17
N THR A 240 -31.50 41.85 -10.39
CA THR A 240 -32.50 42.56 -9.60
C THR A 240 -32.39 44.05 -9.91
N ALA A 241 -33.52 44.76 -9.97
CA ALA A 241 -33.59 46.21 -10.07
C ALA A 241 -34.64 46.71 -9.12
N ASP A 242 -34.38 47.84 -8.49
CA ASP A 242 -35.38 48.55 -7.70
C ASP A 242 -36.36 49.23 -8.68
N GLY A 243 -37.65 48.84 -8.57
CA GLY A 243 -38.73 49.37 -9.39
C GLY A 243 -39.58 50.40 -8.67
#